data_5af1f2ee44bb1a1f0425014805f91fe5
#
_entry.id   5af1f2ee44bb1a1f0425014805f91fe5
#
_cell.length_a   1.000
_cell.length_b   1.000
_cell.length_c   1.000
_cell.angle_alpha   90.00
_cell.angle_beta   90.00
_cell.angle_gamma   90.00
#
_symmetry.space_group_name_H-M   'P 1'
#
loop_
_entity.id
_entity.type
_entity.pdbx_description
1 polymer ?
#
loop_
_entity_poly.entity_id
_entity_poly.type
_entity_poly.pdbx_seq_one_letter_code
_entity_poly.pdbx_strand_id
1 'polypeptide(L)'
;LALSLSTVYCFLQGQHHVLVTGSGNPIANKISSLTVGPNGPILLQDSVFLDEMSHFTRERIPERVVHAKGAGAFGYFEVTHDITMYCKAKVFSSIGKRTPVAVRFSSVGGESGSADTVRDPRGFAIKFYTEDGIWDLVGNNTPIFFIKDPIFFPSFIHTQKRNPVTHLKDADMYWDFISLRPESTHQIMFMFSDRGIPDGHRHMNGYGSHTFKLVNADNEIVYCKFHYKTDQGIKNLPVDKAAELSSSDPDYSIKDLYNAIATHNYPTWTFSIQVMKPCQAKKFRWNPLDLTKVWPHDEFPLIPVGKLVLDRNPENYFADVEQIAFNPANLVPGIEASDDKMLQGRLFAYGDTQRHRLGANYLQLPVNCPYKVISISAMANYQRDGPMTFNNQNGAPNYFPNSFSGPQECPAARSTSYHLSGDVGRYDVQDEDNFGQATIFWRRVLNADEKTRLVNNLVDSLRNASTFIVERAVKNFTDVDSELGRRLTDGLRNVGVRINLFGKTASL
;
A
#
# COMPACT_ATOMS: atom_id res chain seq x y z
N LEU A 1 -23.78 -23.30 38.96
CA LEU A 1 -24.65 -23.31 37.78
C LEU A 1 -24.29 -24.59 37.01
N ALA A 2 -25.08 -25.64 37.22
CA ALA A 2 -24.93 -26.92 36.56
C ALA A 2 -25.55 -26.82 35.17
N LEU A 3 -24.67 -26.66 34.14
CA LEU A 3 -25.00 -27.05 32.78
C LEU A 3 -25.38 -28.53 32.82
N SER A 4 -26.55 -28.92 32.32
CA SER A 4 -26.98 -30.31 32.32
C SER A 4 -25.92 -31.14 31.56
N LEU A 5 -25.52 -32.28 32.11
CA LEU A 5 -24.55 -33.21 31.55
C LEU A 5 -24.82 -33.55 30.06
N SER A 6 -26.08 -33.49 29.61
CA SER A 6 -26.47 -33.72 28.21
C SER A 6 -26.01 -32.64 27.24
N THR A 7 -25.94 -31.37 27.65
CA THR A 7 -25.46 -30.27 26.81
C THR A 7 -23.92 -30.32 26.69
N VAL A 8 -23.22 -30.65 27.77
CA VAL A 8 -21.78 -30.84 27.79
C VAL A 8 -21.37 -32.06 26.92
N TYR A 9 -22.21 -33.11 26.89
CA TYR A 9 -21.95 -34.32 26.09
C TYR A 9 -21.99 -34.05 24.55
N CYS A 10 -22.88 -33.13 24.12
CA CYS A 10 -22.95 -32.75 22.69
C CYS A 10 -21.73 -31.98 22.21
N PHE A 11 -21.05 -31.26 23.10
CA PHE A 11 -19.82 -30.51 22.77
C PHE A 11 -18.51 -31.35 22.85
N LEU A 12 -18.59 -32.56 23.45
CA LEU A 12 -17.40 -33.38 23.72
C LEU A 12 -17.30 -34.65 22.85
N GLN A 13 -18.22 -34.92 21.93
CA GLN A 13 -18.19 -36.08 21.05
C GLN A 13 -17.31 -35.84 19.80
N GLY A 14 -16.08 -36.28 19.87
CA GLY A 14 -15.21 -36.44 18.71
C GLY A 14 -14.39 -35.20 18.32
N GLN A 15 -13.51 -35.34 17.33
CA GLN A 15 -12.64 -34.30 16.78
C GLN A 15 -13.40 -33.23 15.96
N HIS A 16 -14.72 -33.24 15.93
CA HIS A 16 -15.54 -32.30 15.16
C HIS A 16 -16.31 -31.34 16.08
N HIS A 17 -16.26 -30.07 15.76
CA HIS A 17 -17.08 -29.06 16.42
C HIS A 17 -18.56 -29.26 16.06
N VAL A 18 -19.47 -28.99 17.03
CA VAL A 18 -20.92 -28.98 16.77
C VAL A 18 -21.24 -27.80 15.85
N LEU A 19 -22.02 -28.06 14.79
CA LEU A 19 -22.52 -27.01 13.91
C LEU A 19 -23.57 -26.19 14.64
N VAL A 20 -23.43 -24.84 14.59
CA VAL A 20 -24.32 -23.91 15.27
C VAL A 20 -24.72 -22.74 14.35
N THR A 21 -25.84 -22.08 14.68
CA THR A 21 -26.23 -20.78 14.07
C THR A 21 -25.29 -19.66 14.51
N GLY A 22 -25.40 -18.47 13.93
CA GLY A 22 -24.69 -17.27 14.37
C GLY A 22 -24.91 -16.91 15.85
N SER A 23 -26.05 -17.31 16.42
CA SER A 23 -26.37 -17.15 17.85
C SER A 23 -25.87 -18.30 18.75
N GLY A 24 -25.17 -19.30 18.18
CA GLY A 24 -24.63 -20.44 18.91
C GLY A 24 -25.60 -21.60 19.17
N ASN A 25 -26.78 -21.61 18.57
CA ASN A 25 -27.77 -22.69 18.73
C ASN A 25 -27.39 -23.90 17.86
N PRO A 26 -27.37 -25.15 18.41
CA PRO A 26 -27.02 -26.34 17.67
C PRO A 26 -27.98 -26.60 16.49
N ILE A 27 -27.37 -26.97 15.34
CA ILE A 27 -28.10 -27.30 14.11
C ILE A 27 -28.14 -28.82 13.95
N ALA A 28 -29.33 -29.39 13.86
CA ALA A 28 -29.55 -30.83 13.73
C ALA A 28 -29.51 -31.27 12.24
N ASN A 29 -29.94 -30.42 11.32
CA ASN A 29 -29.98 -30.71 9.88
C ASN A 29 -29.63 -29.47 9.08
N LYS A 30 -28.66 -29.62 8.18
CA LYS A 30 -28.16 -28.57 7.27
C LYS A 30 -28.40 -28.92 5.78
N ILE A 31 -29.03 -30.08 5.52
CA ILE A 31 -29.16 -30.61 4.15
C ILE A 31 -30.45 -30.15 3.49
N SER A 32 -31.44 -29.79 4.27
CA SER A 32 -32.77 -29.40 3.76
C SER A 32 -33.39 -28.27 4.59
N SER A 33 -34.12 -27.40 3.90
CA SER A 33 -34.94 -26.36 4.56
C SER A 33 -36.18 -26.94 5.25
N LEU A 34 -36.70 -26.23 6.21
CA LEU A 34 -37.98 -26.60 6.88
C LEU A 34 -39.15 -26.26 5.96
N THR A 35 -39.87 -27.31 5.51
CA THR A 35 -40.97 -27.17 4.56
C THR A 35 -42.24 -27.89 5.05
N VAL A 36 -43.38 -27.55 4.43
CA VAL A 36 -44.62 -28.26 4.59
C VAL A 36 -44.66 -29.48 3.66
N GLY A 37 -44.26 -30.65 4.16
CA GLY A 37 -44.07 -31.83 3.33
C GLY A 37 -42.87 -31.72 2.36
N PRO A 38 -42.55 -32.76 1.58
CA PRO A 38 -41.34 -32.82 0.76
C PRO A 38 -41.26 -31.75 -0.31
N ASN A 39 -42.37 -31.30 -0.85
CA ASN A 39 -42.49 -30.36 -1.96
C ASN A 39 -43.25 -29.07 -1.62
N GLY A 40 -43.51 -28.84 -0.32
CA GLY A 40 -44.24 -27.67 0.15
C GLY A 40 -43.40 -26.42 0.31
N PRO A 41 -43.98 -25.29 0.66
CA PRO A 41 -43.26 -24.03 0.87
C PRO A 41 -42.37 -24.10 2.12
N ILE A 42 -41.26 -23.32 2.05
CA ILE A 42 -40.40 -23.08 3.22
C ILE A 42 -41.16 -22.30 4.26
N LEU A 43 -41.00 -22.69 5.53
CA LEU A 43 -41.60 -21.98 6.65
C LEU A 43 -40.62 -20.91 7.18
N LEU A 44 -41.14 -19.74 7.48
CA LEU A 44 -40.38 -18.62 8.00
C LEU A 44 -39.70 -18.89 9.36
N GLN A 45 -40.18 -19.91 10.09
CA GLN A 45 -39.58 -20.37 11.34
C GLN A 45 -38.29 -21.20 11.16
N ASP A 46 -37.82 -21.42 9.91
CA ASP A 46 -36.51 -22.01 9.65
C ASP A 46 -35.41 -21.00 9.98
N SER A 47 -35.02 -20.96 11.25
CA SER A 47 -34.01 -20.04 11.76
C SER A 47 -32.63 -20.27 11.15
N VAL A 48 -32.29 -21.48 10.72
CA VAL A 48 -31.01 -21.79 10.04
C VAL A 48 -30.96 -21.12 8.67
N PHE A 49 -32.04 -21.31 7.89
CA PHE A 49 -32.15 -20.70 6.56
C PHE A 49 -32.12 -19.16 6.64
N LEU A 50 -32.88 -18.58 7.56
CA LEU A 50 -32.94 -17.12 7.73
C LEU A 50 -31.59 -16.53 8.14
N ASP A 51 -30.91 -17.15 9.10
CA ASP A 51 -29.60 -16.68 9.60
C ASP A 51 -28.54 -16.72 8.50
N GLU A 52 -28.44 -17.84 7.80
CA GLU A 52 -27.44 -17.98 6.72
C GLU A 52 -27.70 -17.07 5.54
N MET A 53 -28.95 -16.97 5.04
CA MET A 53 -29.26 -16.12 3.92
C MET A 53 -29.08 -14.64 4.25
N SER A 54 -29.43 -14.22 5.45
CA SER A 54 -29.21 -12.84 5.90
C SER A 54 -27.72 -12.50 6.06
N HIS A 55 -26.89 -13.45 6.49
CA HIS A 55 -25.44 -13.27 6.58
C HIS A 55 -24.78 -13.27 5.20
N PHE A 56 -25.11 -14.28 4.37
CA PHE A 56 -24.50 -14.46 3.04
C PHE A 56 -24.56 -13.21 2.16
N THR A 57 -25.71 -12.53 2.14
CA THR A 57 -25.89 -11.30 1.37
C THR A 57 -25.03 -10.12 1.85
N ARG A 58 -24.38 -10.25 3.01
CA ARG A 58 -23.52 -9.24 3.67
C ARG A 58 -22.06 -9.67 3.79
N GLU A 59 -21.67 -10.76 3.16
CA GLU A 59 -20.27 -11.26 3.15
C GLU A 59 -19.35 -10.47 2.21
N ARG A 60 -19.65 -9.21 1.99
CA ARG A 60 -18.85 -8.27 1.19
C ARG A 60 -18.73 -6.94 1.90
N ILE A 61 -17.56 -6.34 1.74
CA ILE A 61 -17.29 -4.94 2.07
C ILE A 61 -16.88 -4.22 0.78
N PRO A 62 -16.98 -2.89 0.70
CA PRO A 62 -16.43 -2.15 -0.43
C PRO A 62 -14.96 -2.53 -0.66
N GLU A 63 -14.57 -2.79 -1.90
CA GLU A 63 -13.15 -2.97 -2.22
C GLU A 63 -12.39 -1.66 -1.99
N ARG A 64 -11.08 -1.75 -1.77
CA ARG A 64 -10.22 -0.56 -1.68
C ARG A 64 -10.30 0.22 -3.00
N VAL A 65 -10.37 1.56 -2.91
CA VAL A 65 -10.44 2.42 -4.10
C VAL A 65 -9.23 2.23 -5.03
N VAL A 66 -8.09 1.91 -4.47
CA VAL A 66 -6.88 1.40 -5.12
C VAL A 66 -6.31 0.27 -4.29
N HIS A 67 -5.49 -0.59 -4.89
CA HIS A 67 -4.93 -1.78 -4.23
C HIS A 67 -5.96 -2.86 -3.87
N ALA A 68 -7.04 -2.99 -4.63
CA ALA A 68 -8.10 -3.97 -4.36
C ALA A 68 -7.59 -5.41 -4.46
N LYS A 69 -6.87 -5.74 -5.56
CA LYS A 69 -6.22 -7.04 -5.75
C LYS A 69 -4.93 -7.12 -4.93
N GLY A 70 -4.79 -8.14 -4.08
CA GLY A 70 -3.57 -8.31 -3.30
C GLY A 70 -3.50 -9.58 -2.47
N ALA A 71 -2.34 -9.80 -1.85
CA ALA A 71 -2.02 -10.91 -0.97
C ALA A 71 -1.49 -10.39 0.37
N GLY A 72 -1.73 -11.15 1.44
CA GLY A 72 -1.18 -10.87 2.76
C GLY A 72 -0.28 -11.99 3.25
N ALA A 73 0.68 -11.65 4.09
CA ALA A 73 1.52 -12.58 4.82
C ALA A 73 1.93 -12.00 6.17
N PHE A 74 2.31 -12.85 7.08
CA PHE A 74 2.74 -12.49 8.43
C PHE A 74 4.17 -12.94 8.66
N GLY A 75 4.80 -12.36 9.67
CA GLY A 75 6.16 -12.69 10.05
C GLY A 75 6.70 -11.72 11.08
N TYR A 76 7.97 -11.39 10.96
CA TYR A 76 8.62 -10.48 11.89
C TYR A 76 9.65 -9.59 11.20
N PHE A 77 9.90 -8.45 11.82
CA PHE A 77 11.04 -7.60 11.55
C PHE A 77 12.07 -7.80 12.65
N GLU A 78 13.33 -8.02 12.28
CA GLU A 78 14.44 -8.19 13.22
C GLU A 78 15.47 -7.08 13.02
N VAL A 79 15.84 -6.40 14.09
CA VAL A 79 16.88 -5.38 14.09
C VAL A 79 18.25 -6.05 14.00
N THR A 80 19.06 -5.68 13.00
CA THR A 80 20.40 -6.22 12.79
C THR A 80 21.52 -5.20 13.03
N HIS A 81 21.17 -3.91 12.99
CA HIS A 81 22.12 -2.81 13.17
C HIS A 81 21.53 -1.73 14.08
N ASP A 82 22.37 -1.12 14.87
CA ASP A 82 21.96 -0.04 15.76
C ASP A 82 21.79 1.27 14.99
N ILE A 83 20.60 1.86 15.08
CA ILE A 83 20.27 3.19 14.55
C ILE A 83 19.74 4.14 15.64
N THR A 84 19.96 3.83 16.92
CA THR A 84 19.46 4.64 18.04
C THR A 84 19.98 6.07 18.02
N MET A 85 21.13 6.30 17.39
CA MET A 85 21.64 7.65 17.13
C MET A 85 20.72 8.52 16.25
N TYR A 86 19.83 7.91 15.46
CA TYR A 86 18.88 8.59 14.59
C TYR A 86 17.43 8.48 15.08
N CYS A 87 17.07 7.40 15.78
CA CYS A 87 15.69 7.10 16.09
C CYS A 87 15.51 6.46 17.48
N LYS A 88 14.68 7.08 18.33
CA LYS A 88 14.35 6.57 19.67
C LYS A 88 13.20 5.55 19.68
N ALA A 89 12.58 5.24 18.52
CA ALA A 89 11.46 4.31 18.45
C ALA A 89 11.84 2.93 18.98
N LYS A 90 11.01 2.37 19.86
CA LYS A 90 11.30 1.09 20.51
C LYS A 90 11.46 -0.07 19.52
N VAL A 91 10.81 0.00 18.37
CA VAL A 91 10.97 -1.01 17.30
C VAL A 91 12.44 -1.18 16.88
N PHE A 92 13.30 -0.16 17.05
CA PHE A 92 14.73 -0.16 16.71
C PHE A 92 15.66 -0.18 17.92
N SER A 93 15.16 -0.42 19.13
CA SER A 93 15.88 -0.17 20.39
C SER A 93 17.07 -1.08 20.67
N SER A 94 17.16 -2.26 20.05
CA SER A 94 18.26 -3.20 20.27
C SER A 94 18.42 -4.19 19.15
N ILE A 95 19.67 -4.55 18.85
CA ILE A 95 20.01 -5.60 17.89
C ILE A 95 19.42 -6.95 18.37
N GLY A 96 18.88 -7.74 17.45
CA GLY A 96 18.22 -9.02 17.72
C GLY A 96 16.76 -8.89 18.14
N LYS A 97 16.27 -7.68 18.37
CA LYS A 97 14.85 -7.48 18.69
C LYS A 97 13.97 -7.82 17.51
N ARG A 98 12.94 -8.66 17.75
CA ARG A 98 11.92 -9.04 16.78
C ARG A 98 10.59 -8.38 17.09
N THR A 99 9.99 -7.79 16.07
CA THR A 99 8.67 -7.17 16.12
C THR A 99 7.75 -7.92 15.16
N PRO A 100 6.59 -8.42 15.59
CA PRO A 100 5.63 -9.06 14.69
C PRO A 100 5.15 -8.08 13.61
N VAL A 101 4.95 -8.59 12.40
CA VAL A 101 4.44 -7.79 11.28
C VAL A 101 3.34 -8.51 10.50
N ALA A 102 2.51 -7.70 9.84
CA ALA A 102 1.66 -8.12 8.74
C ALA A 102 2.04 -7.31 7.50
N VAL A 103 2.16 -7.97 6.35
CA VAL A 103 2.48 -7.32 5.07
C VAL A 103 1.36 -7.58 4.09
N ARG A 104 0.98 -6.56 3.32
CA ARG A 104 0.10 -6.72 2.19
C ARG A 104 0.76 -6.21 0.92
N PHE A 105 0.86 -7.09 -0.08
CA PHE A 105 1.23 -6.77 -1.44
C PHE A 105 -0.02 -6.60 -2.29
N SER A 106 0.03 -5.73 -3.31
CA SER A 106 -1.14 -5.48 -4.16
C SER A 106 -0.75 -4.85 -5.50
N SER A 107 -1.59 -4.98 -6.53
CA SER A 107 -1.59 -4.05 -7.66
C SER A 107 -2.22 -2.72 -7.24
N VAL A 108 -2.32 -1.74 -8.15
CA VAL A 108 -2.90 -0.41 -7.85
C VAL A 108 -4.21 -0.19 -8.58
N GLY A 109 -4.21 -0.30 -9.90
CA GLY A 109 -5.33 0.13 -10.75
C GLY A 109 -6.42 -0.90 -10.96
N GLY A 110 -6.16 -2.20 -10.73
CA GLY A 110 -7.10 -3.29 -10.96
C GLY A 110 -8.15 -3.44 -9.85
N GLU A 111 -9.31 -3.96 -10.20
CA GLU A 111 -10.35 -4.41 -9.29
C GLU A 111 -9.92 -5.71 -8.57
N SER A 112 -10.65 -6.15 -7.54
CA SER A 112 -10.29 -7.31 -6.72
C SER A 112 -10.14 -8.62 -7.52
N GLY A 113 -10.87 -8.79 -8.61
CA GLY A 113 -10.82 -9.95 -9.52
C GLY A 113 -9.82 -9.83 -10.67
N SER A 114 -9.05 -8.75 -10.76
CA SER A 114 -8.10 -8.54 -11.86
C SER A 114 -6.87 -9.46 -11.74
N ALA A 115 -6.14 -9.66 -12.86
CA ALA A 115 -4.88 -10.36 -12.88
C ALA A 115 -3.79 -9.55 -12.14
N ASP A 116 -2.84 -10.25 -11.50
CA ASP A 116 -1.76 -9.62 -10.73
C ASP A 116 -0.42 -9.52 -11.48
N THR A 117 -0.34 -10.02 -12.72
CA THR A 117 0.83 -9.90 -13.60
C THR A 117 0.77 -8.72 -14.58
N VAL A 118 -0.14 -7.77 -14.36
CA VAL A 118 -0.27 -6.56 -15.18
C VAL A 118 0.86 -5.56 -14.89
N ARG A 119 1.15 -4.68 -15.89
CA ARG A 119 2.03 -3.53 -15.72
C ARG A 119 1.35 -2.48 -14.85
N ASP A 120 1.79 -2.39 -13.60
CA ASP A 120 1.19 -1.53 -12.58
C ASP A 120 2.20 -1.35 -11.43
N PRO A 121 2.20 -0.26 -10.68
CA PRO A 121 2.93 -0.23 -9.41
C PRO A 121 2.41 -1.32 -8.48
N ARG A 122 3.26 -1.81 -7.59
CA ARG A 122 2.84 -2.74 -6.53
C ARG A 122 2.83 -2.04 -5.18
N GLY A 123 1.74 -2.22 -4.44
CA GLY A 123 1.71 -1.88 -3.03
C GLY A 123 2.63 -2.79 -2.24
N PHE A 124 3.32 -2.23 -1.27
CA PHE A 124 4.15 -2.91 -0.29
C PHE A 124 3.88 -2.23 1.06
N ALA A 125 2.84 -2.68 1.76
CA ALA A 125 2.39 -2.09 3.00
C ALA A 125 2.71 -3.02 4.18
N ILE A 126 3.37 -2.48 5.21
CA ILE A 126 3.80 -3.23 6.38
C ILE A 126 3.18 -2.60 7.61
N LYS A 127 2.56 -3.43 8.43
CA LYS A 127 2.05 -3.10 9.76
C LYS A 127 2.96 -3.73 10.80
N PHE A 128 3.59 -2.91 11.62
CA PHE A 128 4.40 -3.33 12.76
C PHE A 128 3.55 -3.28 14.03
N TYR A 129 3.50 -4.38 14.76
CA TYR A 129 2.84 -4.47 16.05
C TYR A 129 3.87 -4.20 17.15
N THR A 130 4.05 -2.93 17.49
CA THR A 130 5.09 -2.50 18.44
C THR A 130 4.55 -2.31 19.87
N GLU A 131 5.45 -2.19 20.84
CA GLU A 131 5.07 -1.89 22.24
C GLU A 131 4.52 -0.47 22.39
N ASP A 132 4.80 0.42 21.45
CA ASP A 132 4.29 1.80 21.45
C ASP A 132 3.02 1.95 20.59
N GLY A 133 2.44 0.84 20.11
CA GLY A 133 1.28 0.83 19.24
C GLY A 133 1.59 0.35 17.82
N ILE A 134 0.68 0.62 16.92
CA ILE A 134 0.82 0.26 15.50
C ILE A 134 1.67 1.30 14.77
N TRP A 135 2.69 0.82 14.05
CA TRP A 135 3.36 1.61 13.03
C TRP A 135 3.07 1.03 11.66
N ASP A 136 2.52 1.82 10.75
CA ASP A 136 2.24 1.43 9.38
C ASP A 136 3.20 2.12 8.40
N LEU A 137 4.01 1.34 7.67
CA LEU A 137 4.80 1.83 6.54
C LEU A 137 4.11 1.43 5.24
N VAL A 138 3.35 2.37 4.67
CA VAL A 138 2.47 2.13 3.53
C VAL A 138 3.18 2.55 2.24
N GLY A 139 3.98 1.64 1.69
CA GLY A 139 4.86 1.88 0.55
C GLY A 139 4.46 1.20 -0.75
N ASN A 140 5.35 1.32 -1.73
CA ASN A 140 5.25 0.71 -3.06
C ASN A 140 6.57 0.03 -3.45
N ASN A 141 6.54 -0.71 -4.58
CA ASN A 141 7.75 -1.26 -5.20
C ASN A 141 8.55 -0.22 -6.01
N THR A 142 8.13 1.04 -5.99
CA THR A 142 8.81 2.16 -6.64
C THR A 142 9.26 3.18 -5.61
N PRO A 143 10.46 3.77 -5.74
CA PRO A 143 10.97 4.77 -4.80
C PRO A 143 10.32 6.15 -4.96
N ILE A 144 9.58 6.36 -6.04
CA ILE A 144 8.93 7.61 -6.44
C ILE A 144 7.47 7.36 -6.78
N PHE A 145 6.73 8.44 -7.07
CA PHE A 145 5.33 8.38 -7.47
C PHE A 145 5.05 9.32 -8.67
N PHE A 146 3.84 9.31 -9.22
CA PHE A 146 3.46 10.04 -10.43
C PHE A 146 3.27 11.54 -10.21
N ILE A 147 2.87 11.93 -9.01
CA ILE A 147 2.48 13.30 -8.65
C ILE A 147 3.13 13.71 -7.33
N LYS A 148 3.36 14.99 -7.15
CA LYS A 148 3.93 15.60 -5.94
C LYS A 148 2.94 16.42 -5.12
N ASP A 149 1.71 16.61 -5.62
CA ASP A 149 0.63 17.30 -4.91
C ASP A 149 -0.60 16.39 -4.82
N PRO A 150 -1.15 16.13 -3.60
CA PRO A 150 -2.26 15.20 -3.38
C PRO A 150 -3.58 15.69 -4.02
N ILE A 151 -3.71 16.98 -4.39
CA ILE A 151 -4.89 17.50 -5.08
C ILE A 151 -5.16 16.77 -6.40
N PHE A 152 -4.12 16.26 -7.05
CA PHE A 152 -4.22 15.52 -8.30
C PHE A 152 -4.53 14.03 -8.12
N PHE A 153 -4.48 13.49 -6.89
CA PHE A 153 -4.63 12.06 -6.68
C PHE A 153 -5.98 11.51 -7.17
N PRO A 154 -7.14 12.13 -6.89
CA PRO A 154 -8.41 11.65 -7.43
C PRO A 154 -8.44 11.65 -8.96
N SER A 155 -7.99 12.73 -9.61
CA SER A 155 -7.92 12.83 -11.07
C SER A 155 -7.00 11.77 -11.67
N PHE A 156 -5.80 11.60 -11.08
CA PHE A 156 -4.86 10.55 -11.50
C PHE A 156 -5.51 9.16 -11.43
N ILE A 157 -6.17 8.83 -10.33
CA ILE A 157 -6.81 7.52 -10.16
C ILE A 157 -7.98 7.34 -11.13
N HIS A 158 -8.78 8.36 -11.40
CA HIS A 158 -9.83 8.28 -12.41
C HIS A 158 -9.28 7.87 -13.77
N THR A 159 -8.10 8.37 -14.16
CA THR A 159 -7.47 7.99 -15.44
C THR A 159 -6.93 6.56 -15.46
N GLN A 160 -6.65 5.97 -14.30
CA GLN A 160 -6.20 4.58 -14.16
C GLN A 160 -7.36 3.58 -14.11
N LYS A 161 -8.57 4.04 -13.79
CA LYS A 161 -9.76 3.22 -13.65
C LYS A 161 -10.47 3.07 -15.00
N ARG A 162 -11.73 3.38 -15.09
CA ARG A 162 -12.56 3.15 -16.28
C ARG A 162 -13.20 4.44 -16.74
N ASN A 163 -13.34 4.58 -18.05
CA ASN A 163 -14.06 5.69 -18.66
C ASN A 163 -15.50 5.73 -18.11
N PRO A 164 -16.01 6.88 -17.64
CA PRO A 164 -17.31 6.96 -16.96
C PRO A 164 -18.50 6.69 -17.89
N VAL A 165 -18.31 6.76 -19.22
CA VAL A 165 -19.37 6.49 -20.20
C VAL A 165 -19.34 5.05 -20.68
N THR A 166 -18.17 4.55 -21.10
CA THR A 166 -18.03 3.22 -21.71
C THR A 166 -17.75 2.11 -20.72
N HIS A 167 -17.29 2.46 -19.51
CA HIS A 167 -16.78 1.55 -18.48
C HIS A 167 -15.57 0.70 -18.92
N LEU A 168 -14.84 1.14 -19.94
CA LEU A 168 -13.64 0.50 -20.46
C LEU A 168 -12.38 1.22 -19.94
N LYS A 169 -11.22 0.53 -19.98
CA LYS A 169 -9.92 1.19 -19.88
C LYS A 169 -9.74 2.11 -21.08
N ASP A 170 -9.15 3.29 -20.86
CA ASP A 170 -9.10 4.35 -21.85
C ASP A 170 -7.67 4.93 -21.91
N ALA A 171 -7.03 4.73 -23.07
CA ALA A 171 -5.67 5.18 -23.30
C ALA A 171 -5.58 6.72 -23.38
N ASP A 172 -6.62 7.37 -23.87
CA ASP A 172 -6.67 8.84 -23.93
C ASP A 172 -6.71 9.43 -22.52
N MET A 173 -7.59 8.94 -21.64
CA MET A 173 -7.63 9.38 -20.24
C MET A 173 -6.27 9.23 -19.56
N TYR A 174 -5.63 8.07 -19.74
CA TYR A 174 -4.35 7.77 -19.13
C TYR A 174 -3.24 8.72 -19.62
N TRP A 175 -3.03 8.76 -20.94
CA TRP A 175 -1.90 9.51 -21.52
C TRP A 175 -2.14 11.01 -21.57
N ASP A 176 -3.40 11.47 -21.61
CA ASP A 176 -3.71 12.90 -21.51
C ASP A 176 -3.23 13.47 -20.19
N PHE A 177 -3.64 12.87 -19.07
CA PHE A 177 -3.19 13.30 -17.74
C PHE A 177 -1.67 13.22 -17.60
N ILE A 178 -1.06 12.07 -17.95
CA ILE A 178 0.39 11.87 -17.82
C ILE A 178 1.18 12.90 -18.63
N SER A 179 0.77 13.18 -19.86
CA SER A 179 1.48 14.14 -20.73
C SER A 179 1.29 15.60 -20.30
N LEU A 180 0.21 15.91 -19.59
CA LEU A 180 -0.04 17.24 -19.00
C LEU A 180 0.67 17.44 -17.64
N ARG A 181 1.20 16.36 -17.05
CA ARG A 181 1.91 16.38 -15.76
C ARG A 181 3.33 15.86 -15.92
N PRO A 182 4.29 16.71 -16.37
CA PRO A 182 5.65 16.29 -16.69
C PRO A 182 6.41 15.67 -15.51
N GLU A 183 6.05 15.99 -14.26
CA GLU A 183 6.61 15.35 -13.06
C GLU A 183 6.34 13.84 -13.00
N SER A 184 5.36 13.33 -13.74
CA SER A 184 5.06 11.90 -13.84
C SER A 184 6.08 11.12 -14.67
N THR A 185 6.88 11.79 -15.50
CA THR A 185 7.71 11.16 -16.53
C THR A 185 8.70 10.15 -15.96
N HIS A 186 9.38 10.47 -14.86
CA HIS A 186 10.33 9.56 -14.23
C HIS A 186 9.65 8.27 -13.74
N GLN A 187 8.51 8.40 -13.05
CA GLN A 187 7.73 7.24 -12.58
C GLN A 187 7.18 6.41 -13.75
N ILE A 188 6.73 7.06 -14.83
CA ILE A 188 6.30 6.38 -16.06
C ILE A 188 7.44 5.57 -16.66
N MET A 189 8.63 6.13 -16.78
CA MET A 189 9.80 5.40 -17.30
C MET A 189 10.14 4.21 -16.41
N PHE A 190 10.07 4.37 -15.09
CA PHE A 190 10.27 3.26 -14.15
C PHE A 190 9.22 2.16 -14.35
N MET A 191 7.94 2.53 -14.46
CA MET A 191 6.83 1.59 -14.61
C MET A 191 6.82 0.90 -15.98
N PHE A 192 7.22 1.59 -17.07
CA PHE A 192 7.31 0.99 -18.39
C PHE A 192 8.64 0.26 -18.66
N SER A 193 9.62 0.34 -17.74
CA SER A 193 10.78 -0.53 -17.74
C SER A 193 10.41 -1.97 -17.35
N ASP A 194 11.38 -2.87 -17.30
CA ASP A 194 11.18 -4.25 -16.85
C ASP A 194 10.61 -4.32 -15.43
N ARG A 195 10.93 -3.33 -14.58
CA ARG A 195 10.51 -3.26 -13.17
C ARG A 195 9.01 -3.05 -12.97
N GLY A 196 8.26 -2.70 -14.02
CA GLY A 196 6.82 -2.52 -13.97
C GLY A 196 6.03 -3.84 -13.87
N ILE A 197 6.66 -4.98 -14.15
CA ILE A 197 6.03 -6.31 -14.05
C ILE A 197 6.99 -7.25 -13.28
N PRO A 198 7.02 -7.18 -11.95
CA PRO A 198 7.84 -8.11 -11.15
C PRO A 198 7.37 -9.55 -11.29
N ASP A 199 8.30 -10.50 -11.22
CA ASP A 199 8.03 -11.94 -11.22
C ASP A 199 7.60 -12.38 -9.81
N GLY A 200 6.36 -12.09 -9.47
CA GLY A 200 5.79 -12.28 -8.14
C GLY A 200 6.22 -11.23 -7.12
N HIS A 201 5.61 -11.29 -5.93
CA HIS A 201 5.84 -10.30 -4.86
C HIS A 201 7.20 -10.44 -4.17
N ARG A 202 7.83 -11.60 -4.23
CA ARG A 202 9.10 -11.89 -3.57
C ARG A 202 10.32 -11.29 -4.26
N HIS A 203 10.20 -11.00 -5.55
CA HIS A 203 11.29 -10.52 -6.41
C HIS A 203 11.26 -9.02 -6.69
N MET A 204 10.63 -8.24 -5.84
CA MET A 204 10.58 -6.80 -5.93
C MET A 204 11.07 -6.13 -4.64
N ASN A 205 11.67 -4.95 -4.78
CA ASN A 205 11.97 -4.09 -3.64
C ASN A 205 10.70 -3.42 -3.11
N GLY A 206 10.77 -2.90 -1.88
CA GLY A 206 9.77 -2.03 -1.29
C GLY A 206 10.37 -0.70 -0.85
N TYR A 207 9.57 0.35 -0.87
CA TYR A 207 9.99 1.70 -0.50
C TYR A 207 8.89 2.38 0.29
N GLY A 208 9.25 3.09 1.36
CA GLY A 208 8.33 4.02 2.01
C GLY A 208 7.98 5.21 1.12
N SER A 209 8.79 5.45 0.10
CA SER A 209 8.72 6.49 -0.95
C SER A 209 8.79 7.92 -0.42
N HIS A 210 7.99 8.26 0.58
CA HIS A 210 7.97 9.57 1.23
C HIS A 210 9.24 9.88 2.02
N THR A 211 9.42 11.14 2.30
CA THR A 211 10.35 11.60 3.32
C THR A 211 9.65 11.66 4.67
N PHE A 212 10.19 10.94 5.66
CA PHE A 212 9.75 10.96 7.06
C PHE A 212 10.77 11.74 7.91
N LYS A 213 10.45 11.96 9.18
CA LYS A 213 11.40 12.42 10.19
C LYS A 213 11.68 11.29 11.16
N LEU A 214 12.97 11.09 11.50
CA LEU A 214 13.37 10.29 12.66
C LEU A 214 13.84 11.24 13.76
N VAL A 215 13.54 10.87 14.99
CA VAL A 215 13.84 11.65 16.19
C VAL A 215 14.61 10.75 17.16
N ASN A 216 15.81 11.17 17.57
CA ASN A 216 16.64 10.45 18.52
C ASN A 216 16.27 10.77 19.98
N ALA A 217 17.01 10.19 20.94
CA ALA A 217 16.80 10.42 22.37
C ALA A 217 17.01 11.87 22.79
N ASP A 218 17.86 12.61 22.10
CA ASP A 218 18.16 14.03 22.34
C ASP A 218 17.16 14.97 21.67
N ASN A 219 16.11 14.42 21.04
CA ASN A 219 15.11 15.11 20.22
C ASN A 219 15.70 15.82 18.98
N GLU A 220 16.85 15.38 18.51
CA GLU A 220 17.38 15.81 17.22
C GLU A 220 16.64 15.12 16.08
N ILE A 221 16.39 15.89 15.00
CA ILE A 221 15.63 15.45 13.83
C ILE A 221 16.57 15.18 12.66
N VAL A 222 16.31 14.08 11.95
CA VAL A 222 16.82 13.84 10.61
C VAL A 222 15.68 13.48 9.68
N TYR A 223 15.78 13.85 8.40
CA TYR A 223 14.91 13.34 7.35
C TYR A 223 15.34 11.91 6.98
N CYS A 224 14.35 11.08 6.63
CA CYS A 224 14.57 9.68 6.35
C CYS A 224 13.73 9.20 5.16
N LYS A 225 14.32 8.32 4.33
CA LYS A 225 13.61 7.46 3.38
C LYS A 225 13.85 5.99 3.74
N PHE A 226 12.77 5.18 3.70
CA PHE A 226 12.80 3.75 4.04
C PHE A 226 12.91 2.89 2.78
N HIS A 227 13.77 1.86 2.83
CA HIS A 227 14.05 0.96 1.72
C HIS A 227 14.00 -0.50 2.16
N TYR A 228 13.31 -1.34 1.40
CA TYR A 228 13.34 -2.79 1.51
C TYR A 228 13.96 -3.36 0.23
N LYS A 229 15.09 -4.02 0.34
CA LYS A 229 15.76 -4.69 -0.78
C LYS A 229 15.52 -6.18 -0.67
N THR A 230 14.93 -6.78 -1.72
CA THR A 230 14.64 -8.22 -1.73
C THR A 230 15.93 -9.02 -1.69
N ASP A 231 16.02 -9.98 -0.76
CA ASP A 231 17.17 -10.88 -0.63
C ASP A 231 17.09 -12.04 -1.66
N GLN A 232 15.93 -12.26 -2.30
CA GLN A 232 15.71 -13.24 -3.36
C GLN A 232 16.22 -12.77 -4.72
N GLY A 233 16.69 -11.52 -4.81
CA GLY A 233 17.07 -10.85 -6.06
C GLY A 233 15.86 -10.37 -6.87
N ILE A 234 16.10 -9.34 -7.68
CA ILE A 234 15.11 -8.78 -8.60
C ILE A 234 14.90 -9.73 -9.77
N LYS A 235 13.63 -10.03 -10.06
CA LYS A 235 13.20 -10.71 -11.29
C LYS A 235 11.96 -10.03 -11.84
N ASN A 236 11.86 -9.97 -13.16
CA ASN A 236 10.74 -9.36 -13.84
C ASN A 236 10.21 -10.31 -14.92
N LEU A 237 8.91 -10.30 -15.16
CA LEU A 237 8.30 -11.06 -16.23
C LEU A 237 8.47 -10.36 -17.58
N PRO A 238 8.84 -11.09 -18.65
CA PRO A 238 8.67 -10.60 -20.02
C PRO A 238 7.20 -10.27 -20.30
N VAL A 239 6.95 -9.29 -21.17
CA VAL A 239 5.59 -8.77 -21.44
C VAL A 239 4.66 -9.85 -21.98
N ASP A 240 5.15 -10.67 -22.92
CA ASP A 240 4.44 -11.80 -23.48
C ASP A 240 4.08 -12.86 -22.43
N LYS A 241 5.02 -13.21 -21.55
CA LYS A 241 4.77 -14.13 -20.44
C LYS A 241 3.77 -13.57 -19.42
N ALA A 242 3.87 -12.29 -19.11
CA ALA A 242 2.92 -11.61 -18.24
C ALA A 242 1.50 -11.60 -18.82
N ALA A 243 1.36 -11.38 -20.14
CA ALA A 243 0.09 -11.45 -20.84
C ALA A 243 -0.50 -12.87 -20.85
N GLU A 244 0.32 -13.90 -21.10
CA GLU A 244 -0.09 -15.30 -20.98
C GLU A 244 -0.61 -15.62 -19.57
N LEU A 245 0.15 -15.25 -18.54
CA LEU A 245 -0.21 -15.50 -17.14
C LEU A 245 -1.47 -14.74 -16.73
N SER A 246 -1.68 -13.53 -17.22
CA SER A 246 -2.90 -12.76 -16.94
C SER A 246 -4.19 -13.50 -17.33
N SER A 247 -4.14 -14.38 -18.31
CA SER A 247 -5.28 -15.19 -18.75
C SER A 247 -5.29 -16.60 -18.18
N SER A 248 -4.13 -17.25 -18.03
CA SER A 248 -4.02 -18.65 -17.60
C SER A 248 -3.93 -18.81 -16.08
N ASP A 249 -3.38 -17.83 -15.36
CA ASP A 249 -3.19 -17.83 -13.91
C ASP A 249 -3.25 -16.40 -13.36
N PRO A 250 -4.44 -15.79 -13.26
CA PRO A 250 -4.58 -14.40 -12.85
C PRO A 250 -4.16 -14.12 -11.39
N ASP A 251 -3.96 -15.16 -10.59
CA ASP A 251 -3.51 -15.13 -9.19
C ASP A 251 -2.05 -15.55 -9.03
N TYR A 252 -1.25 -15.48 -10.09
CA TYR A 252 0.13 -15.97 -10.14
C TYR A 252 1.01 -15.48 -8.98
N SER A 253 1.03 -14.18 -8.73
CA SER A 253 1.88 -13.59 -7.69
C SER A 253 1.38 -13.92 -6.27
N ILE A 254 0.06 -14.03 -6.07
CA ILE A 254 -0.55 -14.46 -4.81
C ILE A 254 -0.18 -15.92 -4.53
N LYS A 255 -0.33 -16.80 -5.53
CA LYS A 255 0.00 -18.22 -5.44
C LYS A 255 1.48 -18.46 -5.17
N ASP A 256 2.38 -17.72 -5.85
CA ASP A 256 3.81 -17.79 -5.62
C ASP A 256 4.20 -17.49 -4.16
N LEU A 257 3.67 -16.39 -3.61
CA LEU A 257 3.94 -15.99 -2.22
C LEU A 257 3.41 -17.04 -1.24
N TYR A 258 2.15 -17.48 -1.43
CA TYR A 258 1.52 -18.47 -0.55
C TYR A 258 2.30 -19.78 -0.53
N ASN A 259 2.65 -20.30 -1.69
CA ASN A 259 3.37 -21.57 -1.82
C ASN A 259 4.79 -21.48 -1.26
N ALA A 260 5.49 -20.38 -1.46
CA ALA A 260 6.82 -20.17 -0.90
C ALA A 260 6.80 -20.27 0.63
N ILE A 261 5.84 -19.62 1.28
CA ILE A 261 5.69 -19.69 2.73
C ILE A 261 5.24 -21.08 3.19
N ALA A 262 4.28 -21.70 2.50
CA ALA A 262 3.77 -23.04 2.84
C ALA A 262 4.85 -24.13 2.74
N THR A 263 5.83 -23.94 1.86
CA THR A 263 6.98 -24.87 1.70
C THR A 263 8.22 -24.44 2.49
N HIS A 264 8.08 -23.51 3.44
CA HIS A 264 9.16 -22.98 4.29
C HIS A 264 10.29 -22.27 3.52
N ASN A 265 10.05 -21.85 2.27
CA ASN A 265 10.94 -20.98 1.51
C ASN A 265 10.59 -19.51 1.81
N TYR A 266 10.86 -19.08 3.03
CA TYR A 266 10.44 -17.80 3.57
C TYR A 266 11.08 -16.63 2.84
N PRO A 267 10.30 -15.72 2.22
CA PRO A 267 10.85 -14.55 1.59
C PRO A 267 11.32 -13.51 2.62
N THR A 268 12.43 -12.86 2.29
CA THR A 268 13.06 -11.88 3.17
C THR A 268 13.49 -10.62 2.43
N TRP A 269 13.58 -9.51 3.17
CA TRP A 269 14.07 -8.23 2.66
C TRP A 269 15.02 -7.60 3.68
N THR A 270 16.13 -7.08 3.18
CA THR A 270 17.01 -6.22 3.95
C THR A 270 16.38 -4.82 4.05
N PHE A 271 16.14 -4.36 5.28
CA PHE A 271 15.60 -3.04 5.56
C PHE A 271 16.74 -2.04 5.82
N SER A 272 16.72 -0.93 5.10
CA SER A 272 17.71 0.15 5.21
C SER A 272 17.02 1.50 5.21
N ILE A 273 17.73 2.51 5.70
CA ILE A 273 17.31 3.91 5.65
C ILE A 273 18.33 4.76 4.89
N GLN A 274 17.86 5.82 4.26
CA GLN A 274 18.68 6.98 3.89
C GLN A 274 18.41 8.09 4.88
N VAL A 275 19.43 8.82 5.27
CA VAL A 275 19.35 9.91 6.25
C VAL A 275 19.88 11.20 5.62
N MET A 276 19.12 12.29 5.82
CA MET A 276 19.52 13.65 5.42
C MET A 276 19.31 14.60 6.60
N LYS A 277 20.37 15.30 7.00
CA LYS A 277 20.26 16.33 8.06
C LYS A 277 19.51 17.56 7.55
N PRO A 278 18.79 18.32 8.39
CA PRO A 278 18.09 19.54 7.97
C PRO A 278 18.99 20.57 7.28
N CYS A 279 20.26 20.68 7.67
CA CYS A 279 21.20 21.58 7.02
C CYS A 279 21.62 21.09 5.60
N GLN A 280 21.62 19.80 5.35
CA GLN A 280 21.85 19.21 4.01
C GLN A 280 20.60 19.41 3.12
N ALA A 281 19.39 19.23 3.68
CA ALA A 281 18.14 19.42 2.98
C ALA A 281 18.02 20.83 2.37
N LYS A 282 18.46 21.86 3.10
CA LYS A 282 18.48 23.27 2.62
C LYS A 282 19.43 23.51 1.43
N LYS A 283 20.41 22.63 1.21
CA LYS A 283 21.43 22.75 0.15
C LYS A 283 21.25 21.72 -0.96
N PHE A 284 20.30 20.81 -0.80
CA PHE A 284 20.07 19.77 -1.78
C PHE A 284 19.49 20.37 -3.07
N ARG A 285 19.99 19.91 -4.21
CA ARG A 285 19.64 20.48 -5.53
C ARG A 285 18.18 20.29 -5.96
N TRP A 286 17.48 19.31 -5.36
CA TRP A 286 16.05 19.10 -5.54
C TRP A 286 15.33 19.29 -4.20
N ASN A 287 14.03 19.47 -4.24
CA ASN A 287 13.24 19.45 -3.02
C ASN A 287 13.30 18.04 -2.36
N PRO A 288 13.88 17.90 -1.16
CA PRO A 288 14.01 16.58 -0.51
C PRO A 288 12.67 15.98 -0.10
N LEU A 289 11.58 16.76 -0.10
CA LEU A 289 10.22 16.35 0.23
C LEU A 289 9.38 16.05 -1.03
N ASP A 290 9.96 16.17 -2.23
CA ASP A 290 9.29 15.86 -3.49
C ASP A 290 9.25 14.34 -3.70
N LEU A 291 8.04 13.77 -3.71
CA LEU A 291 7.81 12.35 -3.90
C LEU A 291 8.18 11.84 -5.31
N THR A 292 8.37 12.73 -6.29
CA THR A 292 8.83 12.37 -7.64
C THR A 292 10.35 12.25 -7.75
N LYS A 293 11.08 12.49 -6.66
CA LYS A 293 12.54 12.52 -6.60
C LYS A 293 13.10 11.44 -5.69
N VAL A 294 14.23 10.85 -6.10
CA VAL A 294 15.07 10.00 -5.26
C VAL A 294 16.20 10.80 -4.62
N TRP A 295 16.75 10.31 -3.54
CA TRP A 295 18.04 10.77 -3.02
C TRP A 295 19.14 9.84 -3.58
N PRO A 296 20.13 10.37 -4.30
CA PRO A 296 21.22 9.56 -4.87
C PRO A 296 21.97 8.79 -3.77
N HIS A 297 22.28 7.52 -4.03
CA HIS A 297 22.94 6.65 -3.03
C HIS A 297 24.42 7.02 -2.79
N ASP A 298 25.04 7.66 -3.76
CA ASP A 298 26.41 8.20 -3.64
C ASP A 298 26.49 9.44 -2.73
N GLU A 299 25.40 10.19 -2.61
CA GLU A 299 25.29 11.34 -1.70
C GLU A 299 24.66 10.95 -0.34
N PHE A 300 23.68 10.06 -0.36
CA PHE A 300 22.94 9.57 0.81
C PHE A 300 22.91 8.04 0.77
N PRO A 301 23.96 7.37 1.29
CA PRO A 301 24.06 5.91 1.23
C PRO A 301 23.00 5.21 2.05
N LEU A 302 22.71 3.97 1.70
CA LEU A 302 21.83 3.11 2.46
C LEU A 302 22.52 2.69 3.77
N ILE A 303 21.87 2.95 4.89
CA ILE A 303 22.27 2.52 6.23
C ILE A 303 21.43 1.29 6.58
N PRO A 304 22.02 0.11 6.78
CA PRO A 304 21.27 -1.09 7.14
C PRO A 304 20.68 -0.95 8.54
N VAL A 305 19.46 -1.47 8.74
CA VAL A 305 18.73 -1.43 10.01
C VAL A 305 18.33 -2.81 10.47
N GLY A 306 17.76 -3.63 9.56
CA GLY A 306 17.19 -4.91 9.95
C GLY A 306 16.78 -5.77 8.78
N LYS A 307 16.06 -6.83 9.11
CA LYS A 307 15.56 -7.82 8.16
C LYS A 307 14.08 -8.06 8.37
N LEU A 308 13.32 -8.00 7.31
CA LEU A 308 11.93 -8.44 7.25
C LEU A 308 11.89 -9.91 6.81
N VAL A 309 11.16 -10.75 7.54
CA VAL A 309 10.94 -12.17 7.23
C VAL A 309 9.44 -12.45 7.22
N LEU A 310 8.94 -13.11 6.19
CA LEU A 310 7.55 -13.57 6.12
C LEU A 310 7.53 -15.10 6.22
N ASP A 311 7.01 -15.62 7.33
CA ASP A 311 7.09 -17.04 7.70
C ASP A 311 5.72 -17.70 7.90
N ARG A 312 4.61 -16.95 7.74
CA ARG A 312 3.26 -17.46 7.97
C ARG A 312 2.25 -16.89 6.99
N ASN A 313 1.46 -17.76 6.40
CA ASN A 313 0.28 -17.42 5.60
C ASN A 313 -0.90 -16.97 6.48
N PRO A 314 -1.89 -16.23 5.95
CA PRO A 314 -3.14 -15.99 6.64
C PRO A 314 -3.93 -17.29 6.87
N GLU A 315 -4.64 -17.36 7.98
CA GLU A 315 -5.54 -18.48 8.29
C GLU A 315 -6.93 -18.27 7.63
N ASN A 316 -7.35 -17.01 7.52
CA ASN A 316 -8.56 -16.61 6.81
C ASN A 316 -8.30 -15.33 6.03
N TYR A 317 -8.42 -15.41 4.70
CA TYR A 317 -8.12 -14.27 3.83
C TYR A 317 -8.97 -13.04 4.15
N PHE A 318 -10.28 -13.22 4.39
CA PHE A 318 -11.17 -12.09 4.66
C PHE A 318 -10.83 -11.40 5.99
N ALA A 319 -10.69 -12.18 7.06
CA ALA A 319 -10.38 -11.65 8.38
C ALA A 319 -8.98 -11.01 8.45
N ASP A 320 -7.99 -11.66 7.82
CA ASP A 320 -6.57 -11.31 7.98
C ASP A 320 -6.04 -10.39 6.89
N VAL A 321 -6.62 -10.41 5.68
CA VAL A 321 -6.09 -9.68 4.51
C VAL A 321 -7.11 -8.71 3.93
N GLU A 322 -8.39 -9.12 3.76
CA GLU A 322 -9.40 -8.19 3.26
C GLU A 322 -9.70 -7.08 4.27
N GLN A 323 -9.80 -7.42 5.56
CA GLN A 323 -10.06 -6.47 6.63
C GLN A 323 -8.83 -5.74 7.16
N ILE A 324 -7.60 -6.10 6.74
CA ILE A 324 -6.41 -5.34 7.16
C ILE A 324 -6.49 -3.89 6.66
N ALA A 325 -6.22 -2.96 7.56
CA ALA A 325 -6.31 -1.52 7.32
C ALA A 325 -4.98 -0.86 7.64
N PHE A 326 -4.37 -0.25 6.64
CA PHE A 326 -3.14 0.53 6.79
C PHE A 326 -3.47 2.02 6.83
N ASN A 327 -2.70 2.77 7.62
CA ASN A 327 -2.82 4.22 7.68
C ASN A 327 -1.43 4.84 7.91
N PRO A 328 -0.90 5.67 6.98
CA PRO A 328 0.37 6.39 7.19
C PRO A 328 0.40 7.28 8.43
N ALA A 329 -0.76 7.63 9.00
CA ALA A 329 -0.84 8.37 10.26
C ALA A 329 -0.57 7.49 11.50
N ASN A 330 -0.54 6.17 11.36
CA ASN A 330 -0.13 5.28 12.44
C ASN A 330 1.40 5.32 12.58
N LEU A 331 1.87 6.24 13.40
CA LEU A 331 3.28 6.48 13.70
C LEU A 331 3.52 6.27 15.20
N VAL A 332 4.74 5.90 15.55
CA VAL A 332 5.16 5.68 16.94
C VAL A 332 6.19 6.72 17.37
N PRO A 333 6.37 7.00 18.68
CA PRO A 333 7.37 7.97 19.15
C PRO A 333 8.75 7.69 18.56
N GLY A 334 9.37 8.73 17.99
CA GLY A 334 10.64 8.62 17.27
C GLY A 334 10.53 8.54 15.75
N ILE A 335 9.32 8.31 15.22
CA ILE A 335 9.03 8.37 13.78
C ILE A 335 7.91 9.38 13.57
N GLU A 336 8.15 10.42 12.78
CA GLU A 336 7.19 11.50 12.53
C GLU A 336 6.98 11.74 11.04
N ALA A 337 5.80 12.27 10.69
CA ALA A 337 5.54 12.77 9.36
C ALA A 337 6.39 14.01 9.07
N SER A 338 6.81 14.18 7.82
CA SER A 338 7.43 15.40 7.33
C SER A 338 6.40 16.28 6.62
N ASP A 339 6.87 17.42 6.12
CA ASP A 339 6.05 18.36 5.32
C ASP A 339 5.93 17.95 3.84
N ASP A 340 6.23 16.70 3.50
CA ASP A 340 5.92 16.09 2.19
C ASP A 340 4.42 16.21 1.92
N LYS A 341 4.04 16.98 0.89
CA LYS A 341 2.63 17.28 0.58
C LYS A 341 1.81 16.01 0.37
N MET A 342 2.36 15.04 -0.37
CA MET A 342 1.68 13.77 -0.62
C MET A 342 1.48 12.96 0.66
N LEU A 343 2.48 12.94 1.56
CA LEU A 343 2.35 12.30 2.87
C LEU A 343 1.25 12.96 3.69
N GLN A 344 1.22 14.29 3.76
CA GLN A 344 0.21 15.04 4.52
C GLN A 344 -1.21 14.74 4.04
N GLY A 345 -1.45 14.66 2.73
CA GLY A 345 -2.74 14.26 2.17
C GLY A 345 -3.13 12.82 2.55
N ARG A 346 -2.15 11.92 2.63
CA ARG A 346 -2.35 10.51 3.00
C ARG A 346 -2.67 10.31 4.47
N LEU A 347 -2.22 11.20 5.37
CA LEU A 347 -2.51 11.10 6.81
C LEU A 347 -4.01 11.15 7.11
N PHE A 348 -4.78 11.90 6.34
CA PHE A 348 -6.24 11.95 6.46
C PHE A 348 -6.93 10.84 5.66
N ALA A 349 -6.60 10.71 4.37
CA ALA A 349 -7.36 9.91 3.41
C ALA A 349 -7.49 8.42 3.80
N TYR A 350 -6.46 7.83 4.40
CA TYR A 350 -6.48 6.41 4.77
C TYR A 350 -7.40 6.13 5.95
N GLY A 351 -7.36 6.95 6.99
CA GLY A 351 -8.27 6.78 8.14
C GLY A 351 -9.73 6.95 7.75
N ASP A 352 -10.02 7.90 6.85
CA ASP A 352 -11.37 8.14 6.33
C ASP A 352 -11.88 6.94 5.50
N THR A 353 -11.12 6.49 4.52
CA THR A 353 -11.54 5.34 3.69
C THR A 353 -11.70 4.05 4.49
N GLN A 354 -10.89 3.80 5.53
CA GLN A 354 -11.03 2.62 6.38
C GLN A 354 -12.32 2.65 7.20
N ARG A 355 -12.74 3.82 7.69
CA ARG A 355 -14.03 3.98 8.37
C ARG A 355 -15.20 3.72 7.42
N HIS A 356 -15.12 4.16 6.18
CA HIS A 356 -16.11 3.85 5.16
C HIS A 356 -16.14 2.34 4.84
N ARG A 357 -14.99 1.71 4.63
CA ARG A 357 -14.87 0.31 4.19
C ARG A 357 -15.18 -0.69 5.29
N LEU A 358 -14.76 -0.43 6.52
CA LEU A 358 -14.79 -1.38 7.65
C LEU A 358 -15.66 -0.93 8.83
N GLY A 359 -15.93 0.37 8.93
CA GLY A 359 -16.69 0.95 10.04
C GLY A 359 -15.83 1.69 11.06
N ALA A 360 -16.49 2.41 11.98
CA ALA A 360 -15.86 3.30 12.94
C ALA A 360 -14.81 2.60 13.82
N ASN A 361 -15.08 1.37 14.22
CA ASN A 361 -14.25 0.58 15.14
C ASN A 361 -13.29 -0.40 14.43
N TYR A 362 -12.88 -0.12 13.20
CA TYR A 362 -11.97 -1.00 12.45
C TYR A 362 -10.63 -1.25 13.15
N LEU A 363 -10.19 -0.34 14.02
CA LEU A 363 -8.97 -0.50 14.82
C LEU A 363 -9.12 -1.53 15.96
N GLN A 364 -10.35 -1.98 16.26
CA GLN A 364 -10.60 -3.06 17.20
C GLN A 364 -10.57 -4.45 16.56
N LEU A 365 -10.54 -4.54 15.21
CA LEU A 365 -10.36 -5.83 14.53
C LEU A 365 -8.99 -6.43 14.87
N PRO A 366 -8.90 -7.75 15.14
CA PRO A 366 -7.67 -8.39 15.61
C PRO A 366 -6.44 -8.11 14.74
N VAL A 367 -6.60 -8.03 13.40
CA VAL A 367 -5.50 -7.74 12.48
C VAL A 367 -5.06 -6.28 12.50
N ASN A 368 -5.92 -5.36 12.95
CA ASN A 368 -5.66 -3.92 12.95
C ASN A 368 -5.27 -3.38 14.32
N CYS A 369 -5.42 -4.16 15.37
CA CYS A 369 -5.17 -3.70 16.74
C CYS A 369 -3.80 -4.16 17.25
N PRO A 370 -3.22 -3.46 18.24
CA PRO A 370 -1.93 -3.81 18.82
C PRO A 370 -2.01 -4.97 19.83
N TYR A 371 -3.13 -5.65 20.00
CA TYR A 371 -3.35 -6.70 21.03
C TYR A 371 -2.40 -7.89 20.93
N LYS A 372 -1.68 -8.05 19.83
CA LYS A 372 -0.64 -9.06 19.71
C LYS A 372 0.58 -8.79 20.61
N VAL A 373 0.79 -7.54 20.99
CA VAL A 373 1.95 -7.08 21.79
C VAL A 373 1.50 -6.35 23.06
N ILE A 374 0.42 -5.57 22.97
CA ILE A 374 -0.13 -4.80 24.08
C ILE A 374 -1.41 -5.48 24.58
N SER A 375 -1.50 -5.74 25.91
CA SER A 375 -2.74 -6.27 26.49
C SER A 375 -3.92 -5.37 26.20
N ILE A 376 -5.09 -5.95 25.88
CA ILE A 376 -6.34 -5.20 25.69
C ILE A 376 -6.69 -4.34 26.91
N SER A 377 -6.35 -4.80 28.12
CA SER A 377 -6.59 -4.05 29.36
C SER A 377 -5.70 -2.82 29.51
N ALA A 378 -4.58 -2.75 28.78
CA ALA A 378 -3.68 -1.60 28.73
C ALA A 378 -4.05 -0.61 27.60
N MET A 379 -4.96 -0.97 26.73
CA MET A 379 -5.44 -0.09 25.65
C MET A 379 -6.54 0.82 26.17
N ALA A 380 -6.21 2.09 26.33
CA ALA A 380 -7.15 3.10 26.81
C ALA A 380 -7.10 4.36 25.94
N ASN A 381 -8.24 4.80 25.46
CA ASN A 381 -8.39 6.02 24.66
C ASN A 381 -9.79 6.62 24.83
N TYR A 382 -10.04 7.75 24.19
CA TYR A 382 -11.34 8.43 24.20
C TYR A 382 -12.14 8.22 22.90
N GLN A 383 -11.73 7.30 22.02
CA GLN A 383 -12.49 6.83 20.88
C GLN A 383 -13.44 5.72 21.36
N ARG A 384 -14.60 6.14 21.85
CA ARG A 384 -15.58 5.28 22.53
C ARG A 384 -16.78 5.03 21.63
N ASP A 385 -17.50 3.96 21.93
CA ASP A 385 -18.80 3.64 21.34
C ASP A 385 -18.77 3.45 19.79
N GLY A 386 -19.92 3.54 19.14
CA GLY A 386 -20.10 3.30 17.72
C GLY A 386 -20.30 1.84 17.34
N PRO A 387 -20.65 1.55 16.07
CA PRO A 387 -20.99 0.21 15.62
C PRO A 387 -19.87 -0.82 15.89
N MET A 388 -20.28 -2.00 16.37
CA MET A 388 -19.40 -3.17 16.60
C MET A 388 -18.29 -2.94 17.65
N THR A 389 -18.40 -1.93 18.52
CA THR A 389 -17.46 -1.80 19.63
C THR A 389 -17.58 -2.99 20.58
N PHE A 390 -16.44 -3.53 21.03
CA PHE A 390 -16.43 -4.61 22.03
C PHE A 390 -15.56 -4.29 23.24
N ASN A 391 -14.62 -3.33 23.12
CA ASN A 391 -13.76 -2.94 24.23
C ASN A 391 -14.49 -1.96 25.15
N ASN A 392 -14.88 -2.42 26.34
CA ASN A 392 -15.57 -1.61 27.33
C ASN A 392 -14.66 -0.64 28.10
N GLN A 393 -13.34 -0.74 27.91
CA GLN A 393 -12.29 0.07 28.55
C GLN A 393 -12.46 0.15 30.09
N ASN A 394 -12.96 -0.92 30.71
CA ASN A 394 -13.17 -1.06 32.17
C ASN A 394 -14.03 0.07 32.78
N GLY A 395 -14.96 0.64 32.02
CA GLY A 395 -15.83 1.72 32.50
C GLY A 395 -15.12 3.06 32.72
N ALA A 396 -13.94 3.26 32.16
CA ALA A 396 -13.22 4.52 32.25
C ALA A 396 -14.05 5.70 31.72
N PRO A 397 -13.84 6.94 32.20
CA PRO A 397 -14.50 8.13 31.67
C PRO A 397 -14.29 8.26 30.15
N ASN A 398 -15.30 8.72 29.42
CA ASN A 398 -15.25 8.91 27.97
C ASN A 398 -14.90 10.35 27.56
N TYR A 399 -14.36 11.14 28.47
CA TYR A 399 -13.96 12.54 28.26
C TYR A 399 -12.64 12.86 28.92
N PHE A 400 -11.92 13.82 28.35
CA PHE A 400 -10.66 14.34 28.88
C PHE A 400 -10.68 15.88 28.88
N PRO A 401 -10.10 16.57 29.87
CA PRO A 401 -9.53 16.04 31.11
C PRO A 401 -10.62 15.55 32.09
N ASN A 402 -10.25 14.66 33.00
CA ASN A 402 -11.16 14.20 34.07
C ASN A 402 -10.42 13.99 35.39
N SER A 403 -11.21 13.91 36.48
CA SER A 403 -10.69 13.66 37.86
C SER A 403 -10.97 12.23 38.35
N PHE A 404 -11.35 11.31 37.46
CA PHE A 404 -11.84 9.97 37.78
C PHE A 404 -10.88 8.84 37.37
N SER A 405 -9.59 9.12 37.37
CA SER A 405 -8.53 8.15 37.00
C SER A 405 -8.67 7.58 35.57
N GLY A 406 -9.15 8.39 34.64
CA GLY A 406 -9.17 8.05 33.22
C GLY A 406 -7.77 7.99 32.62
N PRO A 407 -7.64 7.58 31.33
CA PRO A 407 -6.36 7.53 30.64
C PRO A 407 -5.61 8.86 30.71
N GLN A 408 -4.29 8.77 30.94
CA GLN A 408 -3.41 9.92 31.10
C GLN A 408 -2.48 10.09 29.89
N GLU A 409 -2.04 11.33 29.66
CA GLU A 409 -1.02 11.65 28.65
C GLU A 409 0.32 10.99 28.96
N CYS A 410 1.07 10.65 27.91
CA CYS A 410 2.45 10.17 27.99
C CYS A 410 3.42 11.27 27.52
N PRO A 411 4.06 12.05 28.41
CA PRO A 411 4.97 13.13 28.01
C PRO A 411 6.15 12.68 27.15
N ALA A 412 6.58 11.43 27.29
CA ALA A 412 7.65 10.84 26.47
C ALA A 412 7.28 10.68 25.00
N ALA A 413 5.98 10.66 24.67
CA ALA A 413 5.47 10.56 23.30
C ALA A 413 5.36 11.94 22.60
N ARG A 414 5.84 13.03 23.22
CA ARG A 414 5.77 14.38 22.64
C ARG A 414 6.45 14.41 21.28
N SER A 415 5.73 14.97 20.29
CA SER A 415 6.27 15.29 18.97
C SER A 415 7.26 16.45 19.03
N THR A 416 8.17 16.49 18.07
CA THR A 416 9.13 17.60 17.95
C THR A 416 8.40 18.90 17.53
N SER A 417 8.86 20.02 18.09
CA SER A 417 8.41 21.34 17.63
C SER A 417 9.42 21.90 16.63
N TYR A 418 8.93 22.55 15.58
CA TYR A 418 9.76 23.19 14.57
C TYR A 418 9.06 24.42 14.00
N HIS A 419 9.83 25.33 13.43
CA HIS A 419 9.33 26.57 12.86
C HIS A 419 9.03 26.41 11.36
N LEU A 420 7.85 26.83 10.93
CA LEU A 420 7.48 27.00 9.53
C LEU A 420 7.21 28.49 9.26
N SER A 421 7.65 28.97 8.09
CA SER A 421 7.39 30.34 7.65
C SER A 421 7.10 30.36 6.15
N GLY A 422 6.23 31.28 5.72
CA GLY A 422 5.82 31.46 4.33
C GLY A 422 4.44 32.07 4.23
N ASP A 423 4.10 32.57 3.04
CA ASP A 423 2.78 33.10 2.76
C ASP A 423 1.82 31.98 2.35
N VAL A 424 0.57 32.08 2.78
CA VAL A 424 -0.48 31.13 2.39
C VAL A 424 -0.94 31.43 0.96
N GLY A 425 -0.85 30.45 0.07
CA GLY A 425 -1.26 30.59 -1.33
C GLY A 425 -1.33 29.27 -2.06
N ARG A 426 -1.83 29.30 -3.30
CA ARG A 426 -1.75 28.17 -4.24
C ARG A 426 -0.56 28.41 -5.15
N TYR A 427 0.49 27.60 -4.95
CA TYR A 427 1.75 27.75 -5.69
C TYR A 427 1.83 26.71 -6.79
N ASP A 428 1.98 27.15 -8.04
CA ASP A 428 2.33 26.27 -9.15
C ASP A 428 3.84 26.02 -9.13
N VAL A 429 4.21 24.75 -9.15
CA VAL A 429 5.60 24.28 -9.09
C VAL A 429 5.99 23.51 -10.37
N GLN A 430 5.32 23.81 -11.50
CA GLN A 430 5.59 23.14 -12.79
C GLN A 430 6.98 23.46 -13.35
N ASP A 431 7.55 24.63 -13.05
CA ASP A 431 8.85 25.08 -13.52
C ASP A 431 10.05 24.39 -12.81
N GLU A 432 9.80 23.50 -11.85
CA GLU A 432 10.85 22.71 -11.23
C GLU A 432 11.41 21.65 -12.20
N ASP A 433 12.66 21.20 -11.97
CA ASP A 433 13.30 20.15 -12.76
C ASP A 433 12.50 18.82 -12.70
N ASN A 434 11.71 18.56 -13.74
CA ASN A 434 10.91 17.34 -13.89
C ASN A 434 11.63 16.23 -14.65
N PHE A 435 12.72 16.53 -15.36
CA PHE A 435 13.36 15.59 -16.28
C PHE A 435 14.77 15.15 -15.87
N GLY A 436 15.48 15.91 -15.04
CA GLY A 436 16.87 15.62 -14.70
C GLY A 436 17.12 14.22 -14.15
N GLN A 437 16.29 13.74 -13.22
CA GLN A 437 16.41 12.38 -12.72
C GLN A 437 15.93 11.31 -13.71
N ALA A 438 14.93 11.61 -14.53
CA ALA A 438 14.54 10.75 -15.65
C ALA A 438 15.66 10.59 -16.68
N THR A 439 16.40 11.68 -16.96
CA THR A 439 17.61 11.66 -17.80
C THR A 439 18.70 10.77 -17.21
N ILE A 440 18.93 10.85 -15.89
CA ILE A 440 19.89 9.97 -15.19
C ILE A 440 19.44 8.51 -15.31
N PHE A 441 18.14 8.23 -15.11
CA PHE A 441 17.58 6.89 -15.27
C PHE A 441 17.82 6.33 -16.67
N TRP A 442 17.52 7.11 -17.73
CA TRP A 442 17.78 6.71 -19.11
C TRP A 442 19.28 6.46 -19.40
N ARG A 443 20.13 7.43 -19.04
CA ARG A 443 21.53 7.42 -19.47
C ARG A 443 22.43 6.49 -18.67
N ARG A 444 22.17 6.35 -17.36
CA ARG A 444 23.10 5.70 -16.41
C ARG A 444 22.56 4.42 -15.77
N VAL A 445 21.23 4.27 -15.68
CA VAL A 445 20.62 3.12 -14.99
C VAL A 445 20.26 2.02 -15.98
N LEU A 446 19.68 2.38 -17.14
CA LEU A 446 19.25 1.41 -18.14
C LEU A 446 20.39 1.03 -19.09
N ASN A 447 20.61 -0.27 -19.28
CA ASN A 447 21.46 -0.79 -20.34
C ASN A 447 20.77 -0.73 -21.73
N ALA A 448 21.44 -1.13 -22.81
CA ALA A 448 20.93 -1.02 -24.17
C ALA A 448 19.67 -1.85 -24.43
N ASP A 449 19.58 -3.05 -23.85
CA ASP A 449 18.45 -3.95 -24.02
C ASP A 449 17.24 -3.45 -23.20
N GLU A 450 17.46 -2.97 -21.98
CA GLU A 450 16.43 -2.35 -21.13
C GLU A 450 15.85 -1.08 -21.78
N LYS A 451 16.71 -0.25 -22.40
CA LYS A 451 16.26 0.92 -23.20
C LYS A 451 15.35 0.49 -24.34
N THR A 452 15.71 -0.58 -25.04
CA THR A 452 14.92 -1.10 -26.16
C THR A 452 13.56 -1.61 -25.68
N ARG A 453 13.52 -2.38 -24.59
CA ARG A 453 12.26 -2.85 -24.00
C ARG A 453 11.39 -1.69 -23.50
N LEU A 454 11.99 -0.68 -22.84
CA LEU A 454 11.26 0.52 -22.41
C LEU A 454 10.59 1.23 -23.59
N VAL A 455 11.34 1.46 -24.69
CA VAL A 455 10.79 2.09 -25.90
C VAL A 455 9.65 1.27 -26.47
N ASN A 456 9.82 -0.04 -26.61
CA ASN A 456 8.76 -0.93 -27.16
C ASN A 456 7.51 -0.91 -26.29
N ASN A 457 7.64 -0.97 -24.98
CA ASN A 457 6.53 -0.92 -24.03
C ASN A 457 5.76 0.42 -24.10
N LEU A 458 6.49 1.53 -24.23
CA LEU A 458 5.89 2.86 -24.40
C LEU A 458 5.16 2.98 -25.72
N VAL A 459 5.77 2.52 -26.83
CA VAL A 459 5.15 2.51 -28.16
C VAL A 459 3.85 1.71 -28.16
N ASP A 460 3.85 0.50 -27.58
CA ASP A 460 2.69 -0.36 -27.53
C ASP A 460 1.53 0.27 -26.76
N SER A 461 1.80 1.00 -25.70
CA SER A 461 0.80 1.71 -24.92
C SER A 461 0.31 3.00 -25.61
N LEU A 462 1.25 3.83 -26.08
CA LEU A 462 0.96 5.14 -26.68
C LEU A 462 0.19 5.03 -28.00
N ARG A 463 0.42 3.98 -28.81
CA ARG A 463 -0.27 3.82 -30.12
C ARG A 463 -1.80 3.78 -30.02
N ASN A 464 -2.33 3.52 -28.82
CA ASN A 464 -3.77 3.43 -28.56
C ASN A 464 -4.39 4.79 -28.17
N ALA A 465 -3.58 5.84 -28.01
CA ALA A 465 -4.03 7.18 -27.66
C ALA A 465 -4.15 8.08 -28.89
N SER A 466 -4.95 9.14 -28.77
CA SER A 466 -5.15 10.15 -29.80
C SER A 466 -3.84 10.85 -30.15
N THR A 467 -3.63 11.16 -31.43
CA THR A 467 -2.35 11.67 -31.97
C THR A 467 -1.83 12.90 -31.24
N PHE A 468 -2.67 13.89 -30.92
CA PHE A 468 -2.24 15.10 -30.23
C PHE A 468 -1.73 14.82 -28.79
N ILE A 469 -2.27 13.80 -28.11
CA ILE A 469 -1.80 13.33 -26.81
C ILE A 469 -0.47 12.64 -26.95
N VAL A 470 -0.32 11.78 -27.97
CA VAL A 470 0.94 11.09 -28.28
C VAL A 470 2.06 12.10 -28.57
N GLU A 471 1.80 13.15 -29.36
CA GLU A 471 2.76 14.19 -29.68
C GLU A 471 3.26 14.91 -28.41
N ARG A 472 2.35 15.26 -27.51
CA ARG A 472 2.69 15.88 -26.23
C ARG A 472 3.49 14.94 -25.32
N ALA A 473 3.12 13.65 -25.25
CA ALA A 473 3.87 12.66 -24.48
C ALA A 473 5.29 12.45 -25.04
N VAL A 474 5.42 12.32 -26.37
CA VAL A 474 6.73 12.19 -27.02
C VAL A 474 7.61 13.42 -26.79
N LYS A 475 7.01 14.64 -26.74
CA LYS A 475 7.74 15.85 -26.37
C LYS A 475 8.35 15.73 -24.96
N ASN A 476 7.59 15.31 -23.95
CA ASN A 476 8.12 15.11 -22.60
C ASN A 476 9.29 14.10 -22.58
N PHE A 477 9.19 12.99 -23.31
CA PHE A 477 10.30 12.02 -23.42
C PHE A 477 11.49 12.57 -24.22
N THR A 478 11.27 13.49 -25.15
CA THR A 478 12.34 14.20 -25.86
C THR A 478 13.07 15.16 -24.93
N ASP A 479 12.35 15.81 -24.02
CA ASP A 479 12.91 16.68 -22.97
C ASP A 479 13.75 15.88 -21.94
N VAL A 480 13.46 14.58 -21.74
CA VAL A 480 14.35 13.65 -21.01
C VAL A 480 15.65 13.39 -21.76
N ASP A 481 15.53 12.96 -23.02
CA ASP A 481 16.69 12.65 -23.87
C ASP A 481 16.27 12.60 -25.34
N SER A 482 17.02 13.28 -26.20
CA SER A 482 16.73 13.34 -27.64
C SER A 482 16.77 11.97 -28.33
N GLU A 483 17.63 11.04 -27.86
CA GLU A 483 17.66 9.66 -28.35
C GLU A 483 16.36 8.93 -28.01
N LEU A 484 15.86 9.08 -26.78
CA LEU A 484 14.58 8.48 -26.34
C LEU A 484 13.44 9.00 -27.20
N GLY A 485 13.32 10.32 -27.37
CA GLY A 485 12.29 10.95 -28.20
C GLY A 485 12.32 10.47 -29.65
N ARG A 486 13.50 10.42 -30.25
CA ARG A 486 13.69 9.90 -31.63
C ARG A 486 13.26 8.43 -31.74
N ARG A 487 13.74 7.57 -30.83
CA ARG A 487 13.40 6.13 -30.84
C ARG A 487 11.89 5.88 -30.66
N LEU A 488 11.22 6.67 -29.82
CA LEU A 488 9.77 6.61 -29.66
C LEU A 488 9.03 7.05 -30.94
N THR A 489 9.47 8.16 -31.54
CA THR A 489 8.92 8.66 -32.80
C THR A 489 9.01 7.62 -33.91
N ASP A 490 10.20 7.03 -34.09
CA ASP A 490 10.44 6.00 -35.09
C ASP A 490 9.58 4.76 -34.82
N GLY A 491 9.51 4.29 -33.57
CA GLY A 491 8.70 3.15 -33.17
C GLY A 491 7.22 3.37 -33.42
N LEU A 492 6.68 4.54 -33.06
CA LEU A 492 5.27 4.89 -33.29
C LEU A 492 4.92 4.99 -34.78
N ARG A 493 5.80 5.56 -35.61
CA ARG A 493 5.63 5.58 -37.06
C ARG A 493 5.61 4.18 -37.68
N ASN A 494 6.47 3.28 -37.19
CA ASN A 494 6.50 1.88 -37.65
C ASN A 494 5.21 1.12 -37.36
N VAL A 495 4.46 1.50 -36.32
CA VAL A 495 3.14 0.92 -35.99
C VAL A 495 1.98 1.76 -36.56
N GLY A 496 2.24 2.70 -37.46
CA GLY A 496 1.22 3.44 -38.22
C GLY A 496 0.68 4.71 -37.56
N VAL A 497 1.28 5.17 -36.44
CA VAL A 497 0.87 6.44 -35.80
C VAL A 497 1.52 7.60 -36.53
N ARG A 498 0.71 8.55 -37.02
CA ARG A 498 1.20 9.76 -37.68
C ARG A 498 1.55 10.80 -36.62
N ILE A 499 2.82 11.18 -36.51
CA ILE A 499 3.33 12.19 -35.57
C ILE A 499 3.92 13.36 -36.33
N ASN A 500 3.48 14.58 -36.00
CA ASN A 500 3.99 15.84 -36.54
C ASN A 500 4.65 16.67 -35.41
N LEU A 501 5.88 16.34 -35.06
CA LEU A 501 6.63 17.04 -34.01
C LEU A 501 7.07 18.48 -34.38
N PHE A 502 6.81 18.92 -35.62
CA PHE A 502 7.18 20.23 -36.15
C PHE A 502 5.98 21.13 -36.51
N GLY A 503 4.77 20.80 -36.08
CA GLY A 503 3.60 21.66 -36.23
C GLY A 503 3.71 22.92 -35.36
N LYS A 504 3.56 24.09 -35.98
CA LYS A 504 3.54 25.41 -35.34
C LYS A 504 2.71 25.40 -34.06
N THR A 505 3.28 25.90 -32.97
CA THR A 505 2.54 26.27 -31.76
C THR A 505 1.27 27.00 -32.13
N ALA A 506 0.12 26.33 -32.02
CA ALA A 506 -1.14 27.02 -31.89
C ALA A 506 -1.13 27.61 -30.48
N SER A 507 -0.97 28.93 -30.39
CA SER A 507 -1.21 29.70 -29.19
C SER A 507 -2.66 29.50 -28.76
N LEU A 508 -2.85 28.91 -27.59
CA LEU A 508 -4.08 29.06 -26.81
C LEU A 508 -3.97 30.28 -25.92
#